data_1fc7d7f6462761209540fa0d7d6cdad6
#
_entry.id   1fc7d7f6462761209540fa0d7d6cdad6
#
_cell.length_a   1.000
_cell.length_b   1.000
_cell.length_c   1.000
_cell.angle_alpha   90.00
_cell.angle_beta   90.00
_cell.angle_gamma   90.00
#
_symmetry.space_group_name_H-M   'P 1'
#
loop_
_entity.id
_entity.type
_entity.pdbx_description
1 polymer ?
#
loop_
_entity_poly.entity_id
_entity_poly.type
_entity_poly.pdbx_seq_one_letter_code
_entity_poly.pdbx_strand_id
1 'polypeptide(L)'
;IADEILSVGDFLFQEKCEKHRKFEDIVDEYLSQIDEEERTKTYKLYRLATNKFMQFIGNGSLMEHITPIRMNQYISWLKKTKLSSTTINIYITLLKVIINYAIKMRYVTYDIDPFITARIPSAQKRETQITVEELKTIRDANLEHYNLNVTRDIFMLTYYLAGMNLVDILAYDFRTDEINYIRKKTKNTKEGDSLISFSIPEEAKPIIKKYMKKNTGKIIFGKYKNYTSCYNLL
;
A
#
# COMPACT_ATOMS: atom_id res chain seq x y z
N ILE A 1 45.73 -20.38 14.22
CA ILE A 1 45.06 -19.21 14.87
C ILE A 1 43.97 -18.66 13.91
N ALA A 2 44.25 -18.43 12.62
CA ALA A 2 43.24 -17.91 11.67
C ALA A 2 42.12 -18.95 11.42
N ASP A 3 42.47 -20.22 11.31
CA ASP A 3 41.48 -21.30 11.08
C ASP A 3 40.63 -21.56 12.35
N GLU A 4 41.18 -21.38 13.56
CA GLU A 4 40.40 -21.46 14.81
C GLU A 4 39.43 -20.28 14.96
N ILE A 5 39.81 -19.07 14.52
CA ILE A 5 38.91 -17.90 14.57
C ILE A 5 37.75 -18.06 13.60
N LEU A 6 37.97 -18.64 12.41
CA LEU A 6 36.91 -18.97 11.45
C LEU A 6 35.95 -20.03 12.01
N SER A 7 36.46 -21.07 12.66
CA SER A 7 35.62 -22.10 13.27
C SER A 7 34.76 -21.61 14.44
N VAL A 8 35.29 -20.68 15.25
CA VAL A 8 34.54 -20.05 16.34
C VAL A 8 33.49 -19.06 15.79
N GLY A 9 33.81 -18.34 14.72
CA GLY A 9 32.86 -17.47 14.02
C GLY A 9 31.69 -18.29 13.42
N ASP A 10 31.96 -19.40 12.77
CA ASP A 10 30.94 -20.29 12.22
C ASP A 10 30.12 -20.96 13.34
N PHE A 11 30.74 -21.33 14.46
CA PHE A 11 30.05 -21.89 15.62
C PHE A 11 29.10 -20.86 16.28
N LEU A 12 29.55 -19.61 16.49
CA LEU A 12 28.72 -18.52 17.00
C LEU A 12 27.60 -18.12 16.02
N PHE A 13 27.81 -18.28 14.71
CA PHE A 13 26.77 -18.05 13.70
C PHE A 13 25.76 -19.21 13.66
N GLN A 14 26.18 -20.46 13.94
CA GLN A 14 25.28 -21.63 14.01
C GLN A 14 24.41 -21.61 15.27
N GLU A 15 24.90 -21.11 16.40
CA GLU A 15 24.10 -20.96 17.63
C GLU A 15 22.97 -19.91 17.52
N LYS A 16 23.05 -18.96 16.58
CA LYS A 16 22.00 -17.95 16.34
C LYS A 16 20.91 -18.38 15.37
N CYS A 17 21.00 -19.53 14.75
CA CYS A 17 19.87 -20.15 14.08
C CYS A 17 19.00 -20.81 15.14
N GLU A 18 18.08 -20.06 15.75
CA GLU A 18 16.96 -20.67 16.47
C GLU A 18 16.17 -21.54 15.50
N LYS A 19 16.59 -22.81 15.43
CA LYS A 19 15.84 -23.85 14.70
C LYS A 19 14.44 -23.86 15.30
N HIS A 20 13.41 -23.82 14.43
CA HIS A 20 12.00 -23.94 14.81
C HIS A 20 11.28 -22.64 15.24
N ARG A 21 11.57 -21.51 14.60
CA ARG A 21 10.78 -20.29 14.83
C ARG A 21 9.36 -20.42 14.27
N LYS A 22 8.38 -19.92 15.03
CA LYS A 22 6.98 -19.90 14.62
C LYS A 22 6.76 -18.79 13.60
N PHE A 23 5.84 -19.04 12.66
CA PHE A 23 5.48 -18.03 11.66
C PHE A 23 4.95 -16.72 12.31
N GLU A 24 4.15 -16.85 13.38
CA GLU A 24 3.59 -15.70 14.11
C GLU A 24 4.68 -14.79 14.70
N ASP A 25 5.76 -15.36 15.27
CA ASP A 25 6.86 -14.58 15.85
C ASP A 25 7.60 -13.75 14.78
N ILE A 26 7.81 -14.35 13.60
CA ILE A 26 8.41 -13.66 12.45
C ILE A 26 7.51 -12.53 11.93
N VAL A 27 6.20 -12.78 11.90
CA VAL A 27 5.21 -11.76 11.51
C VAL A 27 5.26 -10.58 12.46
N ASP A 28 5.25 -10.83 13.76
CA ASP A 28 5.24 -9.76 14.77
C ASP A 28 6.54 -8.95 14.75
N GLU A 29 7.68 -9.62 14.60
CA GLU A 29 8.99 -8.96 14.43
C GLU A 29 9.03 -8.09 13.16
N TYR A 30 8.57 -8.61 12.02
CA TYR A 30 8.54 -7.84 10.78
C TYR A 30 7.58 -6.65 10.85
N LEU A 31 6.42 -6.85 11.49
CA LEU A 31 5.40 -5.82 11.59
C LEU A 31 5.78 -4.70 12.57
N SER A 32 6.55 -4.99 13.62
CA SER A 32 7.06 -3.95 14.52
C SER A 32 7.92 -2.94 13.76
N GLN A 33 8.75 -3.38 12.80
CA GLN A 33 9.57 -2.51 11.97
C GLN A 33 8.71 -1.59 11.06
N ILE A 34 7.58 -2.10 10.55
CA ILE A 34 6.68 -1.31 9.70
C ILE A 34 5.94 -0.24 10.51
N ASP A 35 5.54 -0.55 11.75
CA ASP A 35 4.83 0.39 12.62
C ASP A 35 5.75 1.53 13.06
N GLU A 36 7.01 1.24 13.37
CA GLU A 36 8.06 2.23 13.66
C GLU A 36 8.29 3.23 12.52
N GLU A 37 8.04 2.81 11.26
CA GLU A 37 8.15 3.65 10.07
C GLU A 37 6.88 4.48 9.80
N GLU A 38 5.90 4.53 10.69
CA GLU A 38 4.61 5.23 10.54
C GLU A 38 3.79 4.76 9.31
N ARG A 39 4.01 3.56 8.81
CA ARG A 39 3.32 3.00 7.64
C ARG A 39 2.04 2.26 8.01
N THR A 40 1.15 2.88 8.74
CA THR A 40 -0.07 2.28 9.32
C THR A 40 -0.94 1.50 8.31
N LYS A 41 -1.10 2.01 7.08
CA LYS A 41 -1.89 1.32 6.04
C LYS A 41 -1.21 0.04 5.56
N THR A 42 0.10 0.08 5.39
CA THR A 42 0.93 -1.06 5.01
C THR A 42 0.89 -2.12 6.11
N TYR A 43 1.09 -1.71 7.37
CA TYR A 43 0.95 -2.58 8.55
C TYR A 43 -0.39 -3.34 8.55
N LYS A 44 -1.52 -2.63 8.42
CA LYS A 44 -2.86 -3.24 8.39
C LYS A 44 -3.01 -4.25 7.27
N LEU A 45 -2.46 -3.98 6.09
CA LEU A 45 -2.54 -4.88 4.95
C LEU A 45 -1.74 -6.18 5.17
N TYR A 46 -0.52 -6.07 5.71
CA TYR A 46 0.27 -7.22 6.12
C TYR A 46 -0.45 -8.03 7.20
N ARG A 47 -0.98 -7.37 8.23
CA ARG A 47 -1.72 -8.04 9.31
C ARG A 47 -2.93 -8.81 8.78
N LEU A 48 -3.68 -8.26 7.84
CA LEU A 48 -4.79 -8.96 7.19
C LEU A 48 -4.33 -10.21 6.43
N ALA A 49 -3.26 -10.09 5.64
CA ALA A 49 -2.73 -11.21 4.85
C ALA A 49 -2.19 -12.33 5.75
N THR A 50 -1.44 -11.98 6.79
CA THR A 50 -0.84 -12.93 7.73
C THR A 50 -1.89 -13.61 8.61
N ASN A 51 -2.88 -12.87 9.13
CA ASN A 51 -3.99 -13.45 9.87
C ASN A 51 -4.76 -14.46 9.02
N LYS A 52 -4.95 -14.16 7.71
CA LYS A 52 -5.61 -15.09 6.80
C LYS A 52 -4.79 -16.36 6.57
N PHE A 53 -3.48 -16.24 6.55
CA PHE A 53 -2.58 -17.39 6.45
C PHE A 53 -2.56 -18.20 7.75
N MET A 54 -2.49 -17.55 8.92
CA MET A 54 -2.55 -18.22 10.22
C MET A 54 -3.87 -18.97 10.44
N GLN A 55 -5.01 -18.46 9.94
CA GLN A 55 -6.27 -19.20 9.94
C GLN A 55 -6.17 -20.53 9.19
N PHE A 56 -5.34 -20.60 8.15
CA PHE A 56 -5.18 -21.82 7.35
C PHE A 56 -4.15 -22.78 7.94
N ILE A 57 -2.98 -22.27 8.38
CA ILE A 57 -1.91 -23.13 8.87
C ILE A 57 -2.07 -23.54 10.35
N GLY A 58 -2.85 -22.77 11.13
CA GLY A 58 -2.97 -22.87 12.57
C GLY A 58 -1.91 -22.05 13.33
N ASN A 59 -2.26 -21.61 14.53
CA ASN A 59 -1.34 -20.91 15.41
C ASN A 59 -0.22 -21.85 15.88
N GLY A 60 0.97 -21.29 16.12
CA GLY A 60 2.14 -22.07 16.53
C GLY A 60 2.81 -22.86 15.39
N SER A 61 2.37 -22.69 14.13
CA SER A 61 3.01 -23.36 13.00
C SER A 61 4.43 -22.86 12.78
N LEU A 62 5.35 -23.81 12.62
CA LEU A 62 6.76 -23.51 12.37
C LEU A 62 6.98 -23.07 10.93
N MET A 63 7.98 -22.21 10.73
CA MET A 63 8.38 -21.73 9.39
C MET A 63 8.72 -22.87 8.43
N GLU A 64 9.37 -23.91 8.93
CA GLU A 64 9.77 -25.11 8.15
C GLU A 64 8.59 -25.87 7.57
N HIS A 65 7.40 -25.77 8.18
CA HIS A 65 6.19 -26.42 7.67
C HIS A 65 5.55 -25.69 6.48
N ILE A 66 6.08 -24.54 6.09
CA ILE A 66 5.62 -23.79 4.90
C ILE A 66 6.30 -24.37 3.66
N THR A 67 5.73 -25.44 3.13
CA THR A 67 6.23 -26.16 1.97
C THR A 67 5.51 -25.70 0.68
N PRO A 68 6.03 -26.01 -0.54
CA PRO A 68 5.33 -25.73 -1.80
C PRO A 68 3.93 -26.36 -1.85
N ILE A 69 3.77 -27.56 -1.31
CA ILE A 69 2.47 -28.25 -1.24
C ILE A 69 1.50 -27.44 -0.36
N ARG A 70 1.97 -27.04 0.83
CA ARG A 70 1.15 -26.27 1.78
C ARG A 70 0.74 -24.91 1.20
N MET A 71 1.65 -24.26 0.48
CA MET A 71 1.35 -22.99 -0.19
C MET A 71 0.30 -23.15 -1.30
N ASN A 72 0.38 -24.21 -2.12
CA ASN A 72 -0.65 -24.50 -3.13
C ASN A 72 -2.01 -24.84 -2.50
N GLN A 73 -2.02 -25.56 -1.38
CA GLN A 73 -3.25 -25.83 -0.60
C GLN A 73 -3.86 -24.52 -0.08
N TYR A 74 -3.04 -23.59 0.42
CA TYR A 74 -3.51 -22.27 0.88
C TYR A 74 -4.10 -21.46 -0.27
N ILE A 75 -3.44 -21.40 -1.43
CA ILE A 75 -3.98 -20.70 -2.60
C ILE A 75 -5.32 -21.30 -3.03
N SER A 76 -5.44 -22.63 -3.02
CA SER A 76 -6.67 -23.34 -3.33
C SER A 76 -7.78 -23.04 -2.31
N TRP A 77 -7.42 -22.94 -1.03
CA TRP A 77 -8.34 -22.55 0.03
C TRP A 77 -8.81 -21.11 -0.13
N LEU A 78 -7.91 -20.15 -0.44
CA LEU A 78 -8.27 -18.77 -0.73
C LEU A 78 -9.24 -18.63 -1.90
N LYS A 79 -9.06 -19.42 -2.97
CA LYS A 79 -9.95 -19.43 -4.14
C LYS A 79 -11.38 -19.86 -3.81
N LYS A 80 -11.57 -20.68 -2.75
CA LYS A 80 -12.91 -21.06 -2.26
C LYS A 80 -13.57 -19.97 -1.41
N THR A 81 -12.84 -18.93 -1.02
CA THR A 81 -13.40 -17.77 -0.34
C THR A 81 -13.98 -16.78 -1.36
N LYS A 82 -14.77 -15.79 -0.89
CA LYS A 82 -15.32 -14.73 -1.77
C LYS A 82 -14.29 -13.64 -2.12
N LEU A 83 -12.98 -13.88 -1.95
CA LEU A 83 -11.94 -12.92 -2.28
C LEU A 83 -11.70 -12.82 -3.78
N SER A 84 -11.46 -11.60 -4.26
CA SER A 84 -11.07 -11.37 -5.65
C SER A 84 -9.67 -11.94 -5.96
N SER A 85 -9.42 -12.30 -7.22
CA SER A 85 -8.10 -12.73 -7.69
C SER A 85 -7.00 -11.72 -7.35
N THR A 86 -7.31 -10.43 -7.44
CA THR A 86 -6.39 -9.33 -7.07
C THR A 86 -6.05 -9.38 -5.57
N THR A 87 -7.06 -9.60 -4.71
CA THR A 87 -6.83 -9.70 -3.25
C THR A 87 -5.98 -10.91 -2.90
N ILE A 88 -6.25 -12.07 -3.52
CA ILE A 88 -5.46 -13.28 -3.35
C ILE A 88 -4.01 -13.04 -3.77
N ASN A 89 -3.79 -12.41 -4.93
CA ASN A 89 -2.46 -12.06 -5.41
C ASN A 89 -1.72 -11.18 -4.41
N ILE A 90 -2.37 -10.14 -3.88
CA ILE A 90 -1.80 -9.24 -2.86
C ILE A 90 -1.39 -10.04 -1.62
N TYR A 91 -2.27 -10.90 -1.08
CA TYR A 91 -1.97 -11.68 0.13
C TYR A 91 -0.76 -12.59 -0.07
N ILE A 92 -0.68 -13.30 -1.20
CA ILE A 92 0.46 -14.17 -1.49
C ILE A 92 1.76 -13.37 -1.65
N THR A 93 1.68 -12.21 -2.31
CA THR A 93 2.86 -11.33 -2.48
C THR A 93 3.38 -10.82 -1.12
N LEU A 94 2.49 -10.44 -0.22
CA LEU A 94 2.87 -9.99 1.13
C LEU A 94 3.47 -11.12 1.98
N LEU A 95 2.90 -12.33 1.89
CA LEU A 95 3.49 -13.51 2.55
C LEU A 95 4.87 -13.83 2.02
N LYS A 96 5.08 -13.72 0.70
CA LYS A 96 6.40 -13.92 0.09
C LYS A 96 7.44 -12.94 0.64
N VAL A 97 7.06 -11.69 0.90
CA VAL A 97 7.97 -10.71 1.53
C VAL A 97 8.38 -11.16 2.93
N ILE A 98 7.43 -11.61 3.76
CA ILE A 98 7.74 -12.08 5.14
C ILE A 98 8.60 -13.34 5.14
N ILE A 99 8.29 -14.31 4.26
CA ILE A 99 9.09 -15.52 4.16
C ILE A 99 10.50 -15.20 3.66
N ASN A 100 10.64 -14.30 2.68
CA ASN A 100 11.96 -13.84 2.22
C ASN A 100 12.71 -13.06 3.31
N TYR A 101 12.01 -12.31 4.16
CA TYR A 101 12.61 -11.70 5.33
C TYR A 101 13.20 -12.76 6.26
N ALA A 102 12.43 -13.80 6.60
CA ALA A 102 12.90 -14.89 7.45
C ALA A 102 14.12 -15.62 6.87
N ILE A 103 14.15 -15.83 5.55
CA ILE A 103 15.29 -16.43 4.85
C ILE A 103 16.52 -15.50 4.94
N LYS A 104 16.35 -14.20 4.69
CA LYS A 104 17.45 -13.21 4.77
C LYS A 104 18.02 -13.10 6.18
N MET A 105 17.18 -13.18 7.20
CA MET A 105 17.58 -13.16 8.60
C MET A 105 18.13 -14.51 9.06
N ARG A 106 18.18 -15.53 8.18
CA ARG A 106 18.62 -16.91 8.47
C ARG A 106 17.81 -17.60 9.56
N TYR A 107 16.53 -17.22 9.73
CA TYR A 107 15.61 -17.88 10.66
C TYR A 107 15.08 -19.20 10.14
N VAL A 108 15.12 -19.39 8.83
CA VAL A 108 14.72 -20.62 8.14
C VAL A 108 15.52 -20.80 6.87
N THR A 109 15.81 -22.05 6.53
CA THR A 109 16.36 -22.44 5.24
C THR A 109 15.41 -23.42 4.56
N TYR A 110 15.11 -23.22 3.31
CA TYR A 110 14.28 -24.11 2.51
C TYR A 110 15.12 -24.75 1.41
N ASP A 111 15.09 -26.07 1.30
CA ASP A 111 15.72 -26.79 0.18
C ASP A 111 15.00 -26.47 -1.15
N ILE A 112 13.69 -26.23 -1.07
CA ILE A 112 12.84 -25.89 -2.20
C ILE A 112 12.02 -24.63 -1.83
N ASP A 113 12.09 -23.58 -2.65
CA ASP A 113 11.30 -22.35 -2.46
C ASP A 113 9.80 -22.70 -2.30
N PRO A 114 9.16 -22.32 -1.20
CA PRO A 114 7.73 -22.55 -0.97
C PRO A 114 6.81 -22.04 -2.09
N PHE A 115 7.27 -21.08 -2.88
CA PHE A 115 6.48 -20.48 -3.97
C PHE A 115 6.82 -21.02 -5.36
N ILE A 116 7.77 -21.95 -5.51
CA ILE A 116 8.26 -22.42 -6.82
C ILE A 116 7.14 -22.96 -7.73
N THR A 117 6.13 -23.60 -7.15
CA THR A 117 4.99 -24.15 -7.89
C THR A 117 3.70 -23.34 -7.69
N ALA A 118 3.78 -22.17 -7.03
CA ALA A 118 2.60 -21.39 -6.67
C ALA A 118 1.88 -20.83 -7.91
N ARG A 119 0.65 -21.30 -8.16
CA ARG A 119 -0.23 -20.79 -9.22
C ARG A 119 -1.05 -19.62 -8.71
N ILE A 120 -0.40 -18.47 -8.59
CA ILE A 120 -1.02 -17.24 -8.09
C ILE A 120 -1.97 -16.70 -9.17
N PRO A 121 -3.25 -16.39 -8.83
CA PRO A 121 -4.16 -15.79 -9.78
C PRO A 121 -3.64 -14.43 -10.26
N SER A 122 -3.75 -14.16 -11.56
CA SER A 122 -3.44 -12.84 -12.09
C SER A 122 -4.42 -11.79 -11.56
N ALA A 123 -3.90 -10.60 -11.24
CA ALA A 123 -4.75 -9.46 -10.94
C ALA A 123 -5.56 -9.08 -12.20
N GLN A 124 -6.87 -8.90 -12.05
CA GLN A 124 -7.68 -8.38 -13.16
C GLN A 124 -7.29 -6.93 -13.43
N LYS A 125 -6.86 -6.65 -14.65
CA LYS A 125 -6.71 -5.28 -15.12
C LYS A 125 -8.11 -4.66 -15.23
N ARG A 126 -8.34 -3.57 -14.53
CA ARG A 126 -9.52 -2.74 -14.75
C ARG A 126 -9.14 -1.70 -15.78
N GLU A 127 -9.82 -1.67 -16.90
CA GLU A 127 -9.77 -0.54 -17.82
C GLU A 127 -10.61 0.57 -17.19
N THR A 128 -9.93 1.58 -16.67
CA THR A 128 -10.55 2.76 -16.05
C THR A 128 -10.26 4.00 -16.90
N GLN A 129 -10.27 3.83 -18.23
CA GLN A 129 -10.13 4.96 -19.13
C GLN A 129 -11.44 5.73 -19.15
N ILE A 130 -11.33 7.04 -19.04
CA ILE A 130 -12.43 7.96 -19.24
C ILE A 130 -12.17 8.74 -20.54
N THR A 131 -13.17 8.83 -21.40
CA THR A 131 -13.09 9.62 -22.62
C THR A 131 -13.21 11.12 -22.32
N VAL A 132 -12.79 11.96 -23.27
CA VAL A 132 -12.93 13.42 -23.13
C VAL A 132 -14.41 13.83 -23.06
N GLU A 133 -15.29 13.13 -23.78
CA GLU A 133 -16.73 13.35 -23.79
C GLU A 133 -17.37 13.01 -22.45
N GLU A 134 -16.99 11.88 -21.85
CA GLU A 134 -17.44 11.50 -20.50
C GLU A 134 -16.94 12.49 -19.45
N LEU A 135 -15.69 12.95 -19.57
CA LEU A 135 -15.14 13.97 -18.69
C LEU A 135 -15.91 15.29 -18.76
N LYS A 136 -16.25 15.74 -19.96
CA LYS A 136 -17.09 16.94 -20.18
C LYS A 136 -18.48 16.73 -19.57
N THR A 137 -19.07 15.56 -19.76
CA THR A 137 -20.38 15.21 -19.18
C THR A 137 -20.34 15.28 -17.64
N ILE A 138 -19.29 14.75 -17.01
CA ILE A 138 -19.12 14.84 -15.55
C ILE A 138 -18.95 16.30 -15.12
N ARG A 139 -18.12 17.07 -15.81
CA ARG A 139 -17.87 18.48 -15.52
C ARG A 139 -19.14 19.31 -15.54
N ASP A 140 -19.95 19.12 -16.58
CA ASP A 140 -21.09 19.97 -16.89
C ASP A 140 -22.41 19.44 -16.29
N ALA A 141 -22.36 18.29 -15.59
CA ALA A 141 -23.52 17.67 -14.98
C ALA A 141 -24.20 18.61 -13.97
N ASN A 142 -25.49 18.80 -14.15
CA ASN A 142 -26.32 19.50 -13.17
C ASN A 142 -26.74 18.50 -12.06
N LEU A 143 -26.07 18.56 -10.92
CA LEU A 143 -26.25 17.63 -9.82
C LEU A 143 -27.05 18.29 -8.69
N GLU A 144 -28.21 17.71 -8.37
CA GLU A 144 -29.09 18.25 -7.31
C GLU A 144 -28.51 18.04 -5.89
N HIS A 145 -27.79 16.91 -5.67
CA HIS A 145 -27.30 16.56 -4.36
C HIS A 145 -25.94 17.21 -4.06
N TYR A 146 -25.85 17.85 -2.88
CA TYR A 146 -24.62 18.47 -2.39
C TYR A 146 -23.39 17.54 -2.42
N ASN A 147 -23.55 16.29 -1.97
CA ASN A 147 -22.45 15.35 -1.93
C ASN A 147 -21.91 15.04 -3.32
N LEU A 148 -22.78 14.85 -4.32
CA LEU A 148 -22.39 14.60 -5.70
C LEU A 148 -21.63 15.78 -6.31
N ASN A 149 -22.07 17.01 -6.02
CA ASN A 149 -21.35 18.21 -6.44
C ASN A 149 -19.95 18.27 -5.84
N VAL A 150 -19.79 17.96 -4.55
CA VAL A 150 -18.46 17.91 -3.92
C VAL A 150 -17.61 16.80 -4.51
N THR A 151 -18.17 15.61 -4.73
CA THR A 151 -17.47 14.48 -5.38
C THR A 151 -16.97 14.86 -6.76
N ARG A 152 -17.83 15.46 -7.59
CA ARG A 152 -17.45 15.97 -8.90
C ARG A 152 -16.31 16.99 -8.80
N ASP A 153 -16.43 17.95 -7.91
CA ASP A 153 -15.42 19.01 -7.76
C ASP A 153 -14.07 18.44 -7.30
N ILE A 154 -14.06 17.45 -6.40
CA ILE A 154 -12.83 16.72 -6.00
C ILE A 154 -12.23 15.99 -7.22
N PHE A 155 -13.06 15.27 -7.98
CA PHE A 155 -12.62 14.54 -9.17
C PHE A 155 -12.02 15.47 -10.22
N MET A 156 -12.75 16.54 -10.57
CA MET A 156 -12.29 17.52 -11.56
C MET A 156 -11.04 18.25 -11.11
N LEU A 157 -10.94 18.63 -9.83
CA LEU A 157 -9.74 19.25 -9.30
C LEU A 157 -8.54 18.31 -9.37
N THR A 158 -8.70 17.03 -9.00
CA THR A 158 -7.65 16.03 -9.14
C THR A 158 -7.19 15.88 -10.60
N TYR A 159 -8.13 15.90 -11.55
CA TYR A 159 -7.85 15.83 -12.98
C TYR A 159 -7.07 17.06 -13.46
N TYR A 160 -7.55 18.27 -13.16
CA TYR A 160 -6.89 19.52 -13.57
C TYR A 160 -5.51 19.69 -12.95
N LEU A 161 -5.29 19.16 -11.75
CA LEU A 161 -3.99 19.18 -11.09
C LEU A 161 -3.11 17.95 -11.44
N ALA A 162 -3.22 17.47 -12.69
CA ALA A 162 -2.38 16.40 -13.25
C ALA A 162 -2.33 15.12 -12.39
N GLY A 163 -3.45 14.74 -11.78
CA GLY A 163 -3.56 13.55 -10.93
C GLY A 163 -2.95 13.71 -9.53
N MET A 164 -2.86 14.95 -9.03
CA MET A 164 -2.44 15.20 -7.65
C MET A 164 -3.35 14.45 -6.68
N ASN A 165 -2.77 13.66 -5.76
CA ASN A 165 -3.58 12.89 -4.83
C ASN A 165 -4.38 13.78 -3.88
N LEU A 166 -5.57 13.34 -3.51
CA LEU A 166 -6.42 14.07 -2.55
C LEU A 166 -5.69 14.42 -1.24
N VAL A 167 -4.84 13.54 -0.72
CA VAL A 167 -4.06 13.81 0.51
C VAL A 167 -3.08 14.96 0.33
N ASP A 168 -2.50 15.09 -0.87
CA ASP A 168 -1.57 16.17 -1.21
C ASP A 168 -2.35 17.47 -1.47
N ILE A 169 -3.50 17.41 -2.16
CA ILE A 169 -4.41 18.55 -2.37
C ILE A 169 -4.85 19.17 -1.03
N LEU A 170 -5.29 18.34 -0.06
CA LEU A 170 -5.74 18.83 1.24
C LEU A 170 -4.61 19.41 2.10
N ALA A 171 -3.37 19.03 1.84
CA ALA A 171 -2.20 19.52 2.57
C ALA A 171 -1.57 20.77 1.96
N TYR A 172 -1.82 21.00 0.65
CA TYR A 172 -1.15 22.06 -0.12
C TYR A 172 -1.71 23.45 0.20
N ASP A 173 -0.85 24.48 0.03
CA ASP A 173 -1.19 25.90 0.16
C ASP A 173 -1.40 26.49 -1.26
N PHE A 174 -2.63 26.79 -1.63
CA PHE A 174 -3.04 27.27 -2.95
C PHE A 174 -3.04 28.81 -3.07
N ARG A 175 -2.27 29.53 -2.28
CA ARG A 175 -2.20 31.01 -2.36
C ARG A 175 -1.37 31.52 -3.52
N THR A 176 -0.59 30.65 -4.16
CA THR A 176 0.20 30.97 -5.36
C THR A 176 -0.40 30.26 -6.57
N ASP A 177 -0.15 30.81 -7.78
CA ASP A 177 -0.61 30.19 -9.04
C ASP A 177 0.32 29.05 -9.53
N GLU A 178 1.36 28.73 -8.78
CA GLU A 178 2.27 27.64 -9.07
C GLU A 178 2.19 26.57 -7.99
N ILE A 179 2.21 25.32 -8.44
CA ILE A 179 2.27 24.14 -7.57
C ILE A 179 3.69 23.61 -7.56
N ASN A 180 4.25 23.55 -6.37
CA ASN A 180 5.56 22.95 -6.10
C ASN A 180 5.42 22.02 -4.91
N TYR A 181 5.43 20.69 -5.14
CA TYR A 181 5.25 19.74 -4.04
C TYR A 181 6.01 18.44 -4.27
N ILE A 182 6.32 17.78 -3.16
CA ILE A 182 6.82 16.40 -3.15
C ILE A 182 5.66 15.48 -2.78
N ARG A 183 5.38 14.49 -3.62
CA ARG A 183 4.28 13.56 -3.41
C ARG A 183 4.46 12.78 -2.11
N LYS A 184 3.52 12.88 -1.17
CA LYS A 184 3.59 12.25 0.15
C LYS A 184 3.82 10.73 0.08
N LYS A 185 3.20 10.05 -0.89
CA LYS A 185 3.30 8.59 -1.05
C LYS A 185 4.71 8.10 -1.40
N THR A 186 5.51 8.90 -2.09
CA THR A 186 6.82 8.50 -2.63
C THR A 186 7.98 9.26 -2.01
N LYS A 187 7.72 10.14 -1.04
CA LYS A 187 8.74 10.98 -0.40
C LYS A 187 9.92 10.17 0.18
N ASN A 188 9.65 9.00 0.74
CA ASN A 188 10.65 8.15 1.40
C ASN A 188 11.18 7.01 0.52
N THR A 189 10.73 6.89 -0.75
CA THR A 189 11.08 5.74 -1.62
C THR A 189 11.93 6.11 -2.83
N LYS A 190 12.12 7.40 -3.10
CA LYS A 190 12.98 7.87 -4.19
C LYS A 190 14.15 8.65 -3.62
N GLU A 191 15.36 8.20 -3.93
CA GLU A 191 16.56 9.01 -3.79
C GLU A 191 16.55 10.05 -4.93
N GLY A 192 16.65 11.34 -4.56
CA GLY A 192 16.71 12.45 -5.50
C GLY A 192 15.46 13.33 -5.55
N ASP A 193 15.55 14.42 -6.31
CA ASP A 193 14.54 15.46 -6.44
C ASP A 193 13.26 14.90 -7.10
N SER A 194 12.27 14.59 -6.28
CA SER A 194 10.94 14.20 -6.73
C SER A 194 9.96 15.38 -6.70
N LEU A 195 10.49 16.62 -6.85
CA LEU A 195 9.70 17.83 -6.90
C LEU A 195 8.82 17.82 -8.16
N ILE A 196 7.52 17.97 -7.97
CA ILE A 196 6.55 18.16 -9.05
C ILE A 196 6.22 19.64 -9.09
N SER A 197 6.45 20.27 -10.24
CA SER A 197 6.25 21.70 -10.45
C SER A 197 5.41 21.94 -11.72
N PHE A 198 4.33 22.73 -11.58
CA PHE A 198 3.50 23.17 -12.70
C PHE A 198 2.61 24.36 -12.32
N SER A 199 2.17 25.14 -13.30
CA SER A 199 1.22 26.23 -13.09
C SER A 199 -0.21 25.71 -12.94
N ILE A 200 -1.01 26.35 -12.10
CA ILE A 200 -2.43 25.99 -11.89
C ILE A 200 -3.22 26.33 -13.16
N PRO A 201 -3.87 25.34 -13.81
CA PRO A 201 -4.73 25.61 -14.96
C PRO A 201 -5.91 26.51 -14.60
N GLU A 202 -6.36 27.33 -15.55
CA GLU A 202 -7.48 28.25 -15.37
C GLU A 202 -8.76 27.52 -14.96
N GLU A 203 -8.97 26.29 -15.45
CA GLU A 203 -10.14 25.46 -15.14
C GLU A 203 -10.17 24.99 -13.68
N ALA A 204 -9.01 24.90 -13.03
CA ALA A 204 -8.91 24.52 -11.61
C ALA A 204 -9.25 25.70 -10.68
N LYS A 205 -8.97 26.92 -11.10
CA LYS A 205 -9.09 28.13 -10.26
C LYS A 205 -10.48 28.33 -9.65
N PRO A 206 -11.61 28.16 -10.38
CA PRO A 206 -12.95 28.28 -9.80
C PRO A 206 -13.20 27.31 -8.64
N ILE A 207 -12.73 26.04 -8.77
CA ILE A 207 -12.88 25.03 -7.73
C ILE A 207 -12.01 25.38 -6.53
N ILE A 208 -10.76 25.78 -6.77
CA ILE A 208 -9.85 26.22 -5.71
C ILE A 208 -10.47 27.40 -4.96
N LYS A 209 -10.92 28.44 -5.65
CA LYS A 209 -11.55 29.62 -5.05
C LYS A 209 -12.79 29.28 -4.22
N LYS A 210 -13.56 28.27 -4.65
CA LYS A 210 -14.78 27.81 -3.95
C LYS A 210 -14.46 27.19 -2.60
N TYR A 211 -13.37 26.45 -2.48
CA TYR A 211 -13.07 25.61 -1.31
C TYR A 211 -11.86 26.08 -0.50
N MET A 212 -11.03 26.97 -1.02
CA MET A 212 -9.83 27.46 -0.33
C MET A 212 -10.18 28.37 0.85
N LYS A 213 -9.55 28.15 1.99
CA LYS A 213 -9.59 28.99 3.18
C LYS A 213 -8.52 30.09 3.08
N LYS A 214 -8.93 31.35 2.99
CA LYS A 214 -8.03 32.52 2.80
C LYS A 214 -6.91 32.61 3.86
N ASN A 215 -7.21 32.26 5.11
CA ASN A 215 -6.24 32.33 6.20
C ASN A 215 -5.14 31.26 6.14
N THR A 216 -5.40 30.10 5.55
CA THR A 216 -4.45 28.99 5.50
C THR A 216 -3.99 28.61 4.10
N GLY A 217 -4.66 29.09 3.05
CA GLY A 217 -4.45 28.65 1.67
C GLY A 217 -4.87 27.19 1.39
N LYS A 218 -5.39 26.47 2.39
CA LYS A 218 -5.75 25.06 2.27
C LYS A 218 -7.18 24.88 1.79
N ILE A 219 -7.41 23.80 1.05
CA ILE A 219 -8.74 23.41 0.57
C ILE A 219 -9.49 22.63 1.66
N ILE A 220 -10.75 23.00 1.89
CA ILE A 220 -11.70 22.27 2.72
C ILE A 220 -12.99 22.11 1.91
N PHE A 221 -13.33 20.89 1.55
CA PHE A 221 -14.52 20.58 0.74
C PHE A 221 -15.81 20.66 1.57
N GLY A 222 -16.22 21.87 1.91
CA GLY A 222 -17.43 22.13 2.68
C GLY A 222 -17.41 21.48 4.06
N LYS A 223 -18.32 20.53 4.34
CA LYS A 223 -18.39 19.79 5.61
C LYS A 223 -17.31 18.70 5.76
N TYR A 224 -16.62 18.34 4.67
CA TYR A 224 -15.59 17.30 4.66
C TYR A 224 -14.22 17.90 4.97
N LYS A 225 -13.85 17.86 6.27
CA LYS A 225 -12.70 18.62 6.80
C LYS A 225 -11.36 17.88 6.71
N ASN A 226 -11.36 16.57 6.45
CA ASN A 226 -10.14 15.76 6.44
C ASN A 226 -10.16 14.69 5.34
N TYR A 227 -9.00 14.05 5.13
CA TYR A 227 -8.84 13.04 4.10
C TYR A 227 -9.87 11.90 4.21
N THR A 228 -10.10 11.36 5.40
CA THR A 228 -11.01 10.23 5.60
C THR A 228 -12.45 10.58 5.21
N SER A 229 -12.93 11.77 5.63
CA SER A 229 -14.28 12.22 5.28
C SER A 229 -14.45 12.48 3.78
N CYS A 230 -13.45 13.04 3.11
CA CYS A 230 -13.47 13.21 1.65
C CYS A 230 -13.35 11.86 0.91
N TYR A 231 -12.50 10.96 1.38
CA TYR A 231 -12.30 9.65 0.78
C TYR A 231 -13.55 8.77 0.86
N ASN A 232 -14.29 8.82 1.96
CA ASN A 232 -15.53 8.07 2.12
C ASN A 232 -16.68 8.62 1.27
N LEU A 233 -16.53 9.81 0.70
CA LEU A 233 -17.48 10.41 -0.22
C LEU A 233 -17.27 9.91 -1.66
N LEU A 234 -16.01 9.60 -2.04
CA LEU A 234 -15.61 9.08 -3.37
C LEU A 234 -15.91 7.60 -3.51
#